data_e1c6dba5d805101af7fdacff4641ac73
#
_entry.id   e1c6dba5d805101af7fdacff4641ac73
#
_cell.length_a   1.000
_cell.length_b   1.000
_cell.length_c   1.000
_cell.angle_alpha   90.00
_cell.angle_beta   90.00
_cell.angle_gamma   90.00
#
_symmetry.space_group_name_H-M   'P 1'
#
loop_
_entity.id
_entity.type
_entity.pdbx_description
1 polymer ?
#
loop_
_entity_poly.entity_id
_entity_poly.type
_entity_poly.pdbx_seq_one_letter_code
_entity_poly.pdbx_strand_id
1 'polypeptide(L)'
;MVTGDNIITATAIAKDCGILGQDVNLDNLQPGDIEQEPELTENPERRAGHIQNILETKPKALTGNTFYSAIGGLICSTCGLDSNLCKCPKTEAEAEQIANKTGKPKSKIKNDTIKDKVKFQELSKNLKVMARSQPIHKYALVLGLRELDKIVAVTGDGTNDDPALSKSDVGFAMFDGTDIAKEASDIVILDNNFSSLVIAIIYGRNIYDNIRKFLQFQLTVNFCACLLVFICACIGNETPLTTIQMLWINLIMDSLGSLALATEPPYEELLKREPTRKEESIINGKMWKHIGFQSIIELVLLILLYLYAPYFIKEDDVVRLAENHIIEYCYDEFPGGTSPKKI
;
A
#
# COMPACT_ATOMS: atom_id res chain seq x y z
N MET A 1 -0.78 19.14 9.38
CA MET A 1 -1.44 20.11 8.49
C MET A 1 -0.36 20.90 7.76
N VAL A 2 -0.45 21.06 6.45
CA VAL A 2 0.50 21.81 5.62
C VAL A 2 -0.32 22.76 4.76
N THR A 3 -0.08 24.05 4.87
CA THR A 3 -0.89 25.06 4.19
C THR A 3 -0.05 26.24 3.68
N GLY A 4 -0.53 26.93 2.64
CA GLY A 4 0.01 28.20 2.17
C GLY A 4 -0.35 29.40 3.05
N ASP A 5 -1.31 29.23 3.97
CA ASP A 5 -1.82 30.30 4.82
C ASP A 5 -0.80 30.81 5.83
N ASN A 6 -1.12 31.95 6.45
CA ASN A 6 -0.34 32.52 7.54
C ASN A 6 -0.35 31.57 8.75
N ILE A 7 0.74 31.57 9.52
CA ILE A 7 0.92 30.71 10.69
C ILE A 7 -0.16 30.90 11.74
N ILE A 8 -0.67 32.11 11.93
CA ILE A 8 -1.76 32.42 12.88
C ILE A 8 -3.05 31.72 12.44
N THR A 9 -3.45 31.90 11.19
CA THR A 9 -4.64 31.25 10.62
C THR A 9 -4.50 29.73 10.63
N ALA A 10 -3.34 29.21 10.20
CA ALA A 10 -3.07 27.79 10.19
C ALA A 10 -3.12 27.15 11.58
N THR A 11 -2.59 27.82 12.62
CA THR A 11 -2.64 27.33 13.99
C THR A 11 -4.03 27.43 14.60
N ALA A 12 -4.83 28.46 14.27
CA ALA A 12 -6.23 28.55 14.69
C ALA A 12 -7.05 27.40 14.11
N ILE A 13 -6.98 27.18 12.80
CA ILE A 13 -7.67 26.06 12.12
C ILE A 13 -7.20 24.72 12.70
N ALA A 14 -5.91 24.55 12.93
CA ALA A 14 -5.37 23.31 13.49
C ALA A 14 -5.84 23.02 14.92
N LYS A 15 -6.16 24.05 15.70
CA LYS A 15 -6.81 23.91 17.02
C LYS A 15 -8.26 23.50 16.89
N ASP A 16 -9.00 24.16 16.00
CA ASP A 16 -10.41 23.86 15.75
C ASP A 16 -10.60 22.42 15.23
N CYS A 17 -9.68 21.96 14.39
CA CYS A 17 -9.67 20.58 13.90
C CYS A 17 -9.09 19.56 14.91
N GLY A 18 -8.63 19.96 16.09
CA GLY A 18 -8.05 19.07 17.11
C GLY A 18 -6.65 18.53 16.78
N ILE A 19 -5.98 19.03 15.74
CA ILE A 19 -4.59 18.66 15.38
C ILE A 19 -3.62 19.18 16.44
N LEU A 20 -3.86 20.41 16.92
CA LEU A 20 -3.16 21.02 18.03
C LEU A 20 -4.05 21.00 19.29
N GLY A 21 -3.48 20.61 20.43
CA GLY A 21 -4.19 20.74 21.71
C GLY A 21 -4.46 22.21 22.05
N GLN A 22 -5.48 22.48 22.88
CA GLN A 22 -5.83 23.83 23.32
C GLN A 22 -4.73 24.49 24.17
N ASP A 23 -3.82 23.68 24.72
CA ASP A 23 -2.71 24.12 25.57
C ASP A 23 -1.57 24.84 24.82
N VAL A 24 -1.62 24.88 23.50
CA VAL A 24 -0.62 25.59 22.69
C VAL A 24 -0.96 27.07 22.71
N ASN A 25 -0.40 27.82 23.66
CA ASN A 25 -0.52 29.27 23.70
C ASN A 25 0.14 29.88 22.45
N LEU A 26 -0.67 30.61 21.68
CA LEU A 26 -0.21 31.42 20.53
C LEU A 26 0.67 32.58 21.03
N ASP A 27 0.54 32.98 22.31
CA ASP A 27 1.30 34.06 22.92
C ASP A 27 2.80 33.77 23.10
N ASN A 28 3.20 32.49 23.01
CA ASN A 28 4.61 32.09 22.98
C ASN A 28 5.23 32.11 21.56
N LEU A 29 4.42 32.34 20.53
CA LEU A 29 4.88 32.70 19.20
C LEU A 29 5.06 34.23 19.24
N GLN A 30 6.29 34.71 19.46
CA GLN A 30 6.54 36.15 19.49
C GLN A 30 6.08 36.77 18.14
N PRO A 31 5.48 37.98 18.19
CA PRO A 31 5.08 38.66 16.94
C PRO A 31 6.22 38.80 15.91
N GLY A 32 7.47 38.84 16.36
CA GLY A 32 8.66 38.83 15.52
C GLY A 32 8.92 37.51 14.79
N ASP A 33 8.44 36.39 15.30
CA ASP A 33 8.50 35.06 14.60
C ASP A 33 7.39 34.92 13.55
N ILE A 34 6.37 35.78 13.59
CA ILE A 34 5.16 35.71 12.78
C ILE A 34 5.22 36.61 11.55
N GLU A 35 5.80 37.79 11.62
CA GLU A 35 5.75 38.79 10.52
C GLU A 35 7.09 39.10 9.88
N GLN A 36 8.16 38.95 10.59
CA GLN A 36 9.47 38.99 10.00
C GLN A 36 9.87 37.57 9.66
N GLU A 37 9.63 37.15 8.39
CA GLU A 37 10.67 36.37 7.76
C GLU A 37 11.95 37.17 8.07
N PRO A 38 12.87 36.70 8.93
CA PRO A 38 14.14 37.33 8.94
C PRO A 38 14.53 37.28 7.48
N GLU A 39 14.74 38.43 6.86
CA GLU A 39 15.38 38.50 5.56
C GLU A 39 16.57 37.58 5.73
N LEU A 40 16.43 36.41 5.20
CA LEU A 40 17.31 35.21 5.36
C LEU A 40 18.66 35.48 4.67
N THR A 41 18.93 36.76 4.43
CA THR A 41 19.81 37.16 3.38
C THR A 41 21.22 37.50 3.80
N GLU A 42 21.51 37.88 5.04
CA GLU A 42 22.85 38.48 5.14
C GLU A 42 23.75 38.05 6.32
N ASN A 43 23.27 37.29 7.29
CA ASN A 43 24.17 36.91 8.38
C ASN A 43 24.10 35.40 8.73
N PRO A 44 25.06 34.57 8.24
CA PRO A 44 25.07 33.13 8.44
C PRO A 44 25.12 32.72 9.91
N GLU A 45 25.67 33.53 10.80
CA GLU A 45 25.74 33.23 12.24
C GLU A 45 24.36 33.37 12.93
N ARG A 46 23.58 34.40 12.60
CA ARG A 46 22.21 34.56 13.09
C ARG A 46 21.30 33.47 12.63
N ARG A 47 21.48 33.06 11.36
CA ARG A 47 20.75 31.93 10.78
C ARG A 47 21.05 30.62 11.51
N ALA A 48 22.31 30.34 11.81
CA ALA A 48 22.74 29.17 12.54
C ALA A 48 22.18 29.17 13.99
N GLY A 49 22.22 30.30 14.69
CA GLY A 49 21.65 30.45 16.02
C GLY A 49 20.13 30.26 16.06
N HIS A 50 19.41 30.78 15.04
CA HIS A 50 17.96 30.59 14.94
C HIS A 50 17.59 29.13 14.67
N ILE A 51 18.30 28.45 13.79
CA ILE A 51 18.10 27.02 13.52
C ILE A 51 18.37 26.19 14.79
N GLN A 52 19.40 26.51 15.54
CA GLN A 52 19.71 25.82 16.79
C GLN A 52 18.63 26.00 17.85
N ASN A 53 18.08 27.18 17.99
CA ASN A 53 16.97 27.48 18.89
C ASN A 53 15.71 26.68 18.50
N ILE A 54 15.40 26.54 17.18
CA ILE A 54 14.28 25.73 16.70
C ILE A 54 14.47 24.25 17.04
N LEU A 55 15.68 23.72 16.90
CA LEU A 55 15.99 22.34 17.24
C LEU A 55 15.86 22.07 18.76
N GLU A 56 16.20 23.06 19.60
CA GLU A 56 16.07 22.98 21.07
C GLU A 56 14.61 23.10 21.53
N THR A 57 13.86 24.04 20.98
CA THR A 57 12.46 24.30 21.35
C THR A 57 11.46 23.30 20.76
N LYS A 58 11.84 22.60 19.67
CA LYS A 58 11.02 21.58 18.98
C LYS A 58 9.56 22.02 18.77
N PRO A 59 9.33 23.12 18.06
CA PRO A 59 8.00 23.72 17.95
C PRO A 59 7.02 22.79 17.22
N LYS A 60 5.75 22.89 17.60
CA LYS A 60 4.66 22.15 16.98
C LYS A 60 4.19 22.77 15.66
N ALA A 61 4.49 24.06 15.43
CA ALA A 61 4.15 24.82 14.23
C ALA A 61 5.38 25.56 13.71
N LEU A 62 5.63 25.50 12.41
CA LEU A 62 6.74 26.18 11.73
C LEU A 62 6.29 26.78 10.40
N THR A 63 7.02 27.78 9.90
CA THR A 63 6.88 28.19 8.49
C THR A 63 7.66 27.26 7.57
N GLY A 64 7.20 27.13 6.32
CA GLY A 64 7.85 26.26 5.32
C GLY A 64 9.32 26.65 5.07
N ASN A 65 9.61 27.95 4.99
CA ASN A 65 10.98 28.45 4.79
C ASN A 65 11.92 28.08 5.95
N THR A 66 11.43 28.25 7.18
CA THR A 66 12.19 27.92 8.39
C THR A 66 12.45 26.40 8.47
N PHE A 67 11.43 25.60 8.20
CA PHE A 67 11.57 24.15 8.12
C PHE A 67 12.60 23.73 7.09
N TYR A 68 12.49 24.23 5.83
CA TYR A 68 13.39 23.89 4.74
C TYR A 68 14.84 24.28 5.02
N SER A 69 15.05 25.44 5.67
CA SER A 69 16.37 25.90 6.10
C SER A 69 16.94 25.03 7.24
N ALA A 70 16.12 24.62 8.17
CA ALA A 70 16.54 23.78 9.30
C ALA A 70 17.01 22.38 8.88
N ILE A 71 16.39 21.79 7.86
CA ILE A 71 16.80 20.50 7.28
C ILE A 71 17.97 20.61 6.32
N GLY A 72 18.42 21.83 6.01
CA GLY A 72 19.51 22.09 5.08
C GLY A 72 19.15 21.95 3.60
N GLY A 73 17.85 21.83 3.29
CA GLY A 73 17.34 21.70 1.92
C GLY A 73 17.43 20.28 1.34
N LEU A 74 17.23 20.19 0.02
CA LEU A 74 17.28 18.96 -0.75
C LEU A 74 18.57 18.86 -1.54
N ILE A 75 19.18 17.68 -1.53
CA ILE A 75 20.37 17.37 -2.34
C ILE A 75 20.09 16.19 -3.26
N CYS A 76 20.76 16.15 -4.38
CA CYS A 76 20.75 14.98 -5.26
C CYS A 76 21.69 13.91 -4.71
N SER A 77 21.18 12.73 -4.37
CA SER A 77 21.98 11.59 -3.88
C SER A 77 23.00 11.09 -4.91
N THR A 78 22.78 11.39 -6.20
CA THR A 78 23.63 10.93 -7.30
C THR A 78 24.88 11.80 -7.47
N CYS A 79 24.76 13.12 -7.36
CA CYS A 79 25.87 14.06 -7.57
C CYS A 79 26.28 14.84 -6.31
N GLY A 80 25.51 14.77 -5.23
CA GLY A 80 25.75 15.49 -3.97
C GLY A 80 25.49 17.00 -4.01
N LEU A 81 25.07 17.54 -5.16
CA LEU A 81 24.75 18.94 -5.31
C LEU A 81 23.33 19.25 -4.83
N ASP A 82 23.09 20.53 -4.52
CA ASP A 82 21.73 21.01 -4.26
C ASP A 82 20.78 20.59 -5.40
N SER A 83 19.58 20.14 -5.04
CA SER A 83 18.59 19.64 -6.00
C SER A 83 18.29 20.65 -7.11
N ASN A 84 18.31 21.95 -6.81
CA ASN A 84 18.06 23.02 -7.78
C ASN A 84 19.25 23.25 -8.75
N LEU A 85 20.46 22.95 -8.33
CA LEU A 85 21.69 23.11 -9.12
C LEU A 85 22.10 21.83 -9.86
N CYS A 86 21.43 20.73 -9.56
CA CYS A 86 21.71 19.43 -10.12
C CYS A 86 21.33 19.35 -11.61
N LYS A 87 22.25 18.86 -12.45
CA LYS A 87 22.06 18.62 -13.89
C LYS A 87 21.86 17.15 -14.24
N CYS A 88 21.59 16.28 -13.26
CA CYS A 88 21.31 14.88 -13.52
C CYS A 88 19.98 14.74 -14.27
N PRO A 89 19.83 13.76 -15.18
CA PRO A 89 18.56 13.52 -15.89
C PRO A 89 17.46 13.14 -14.90
N LYS A 90 16.23 13.60 -15.14
CA LYS A 90 15.08 13.34 -14.28
C LYS A 90 14.42 12.00 -14.58
N THR A 91 14.49 11.57 -15.85
CA THR A 91 13.86 10.34 -16.34
C THR A 91 14.87 9.44 -17.07
N GLU A 92 14.52 8.16 -17.23
CA GLU A 92 15.34 7.22 -18.03
C GLU A 92 15.45 7.66 -19.48
N ALA A 93 14.37 8.18 -20.04
CA ALA A 93 14.34 8.68 -21.42
C ALA A 93 15.31 9.87 -21.62
N GLU A 94 15.38 10.79 -20.67
CA GLU A 94 16.38 11.89 -20.70
C GLU A 94 17.80 11.35 -20.57
N ALA A 95 18.01 10.35 -19.70
CA ALA A 95 19.32 9.71 -19.53
C ALA A 95 19.79 9.01 -20.81
N GLU A 96 18.88 8.37 -21.54
CA GLU A 96 19.15 7.76 -22.85
C GLU A 96 19.45 8.80 -23.92
N GLN A 97 18.67 9.88 -23.99
CA GLN A 97 18.90 10.97 -24.95
C GLN A 97 20.26 11.63 -24.73
N ILE A 98 20.65 11.86 -23.46
CA ILE A 98 21.95 12.41 -23.10
C ILE A 98 23.08 11.43 -23.47
N ALA A 99 22.92 10.15 -23.20
CA ALA A 99 23.87 9.11 -23.55
C ALA A 99 24.07 9.02 -25.06
N ASN A 100 22.98 9.03 -25.84
CA ASN A 100 23.01 8.98 -27.29
C ASN A 100 23.65 10.24 -27.92
N LYS A 101 23.42 11.43 -27.32
CA LYS A 101 24.01 12.68 -27.80
C LYS A 101 25.51 12.84 -27.46
N THR A 102 25.94 12.31 -26.32
CA THR A 102 27.28 12.53 -25.78
C THR A 102 28.21 11.33 -25.95
N GLY A 103 27.68 10.16 -26.38
CA GLY A 103 28.47 8.93 -26.48
C GLY A 103 28.98 8.39 -25.15
N LYS A 104 28.47 8.91 -24.02
CA LYS A 104 28.85 8.48 -22.67
C LYS A 104 27.84 7.44 -22.12
N PRO A 105 28.27 6.56 -21.19
CA PRO A 105 27.36 5.61 -20.56
C PRO A 105 26.20 6.35 -19.87
N LYS A 106 25.01 5.70 -19.78
CA LYS A 106 23.81 6.26 -19.14
C LYS A 106 24.16 6.83 -17.77
N SER A 107 23.90 8.11 -17.57
CA SER A 107 24.04 8.76 -16.27
C SER A 107 22.93 8.28 -15.32
N LYS A 108 23.25 8.18 -14.04
CA LYS A 108 22.24 7.82 -13.02
C LYS A 108 21.19 8.93 -12.94
N ILE A 109 19.92 8.51 -12.75
CA ILE A 109 18.77 9.41 -12.63
C ILE A 109 18.91 10.27 -11.37
N LYS A 110 18.38 11.49 -11.44
CA LYS A 110 18.26 12.39 -10.29
C LYS A 110 17.42 11.74 -9.21
N ASN A 111 17.95 11.61 -8.02
CA ASN A 111 17.22 11.12 -6.87
C ASN A 111 17.42 12.10 -5.70
N ASP A 112 16.37 12.82 -5.36
CA ASP A 112 16.41 13.80 -4.29
C ASP A 112 16.41 13.11 -2.93
N THR A 113 17.17 13.66 -2.00
CA THR A 113 17.25 13.21 -0.60
C THR A 113 17.41 14.42 0.31
N ILE A 114 17.05 14.27 1.58
CA ILE A 114 17.25 15.33 2.57
C ILE A 114 18.71 15.40 2.96
N LYS A 115 19.25 16.63 3.04
CA LYS A 115 20.63 16.85 3.41
C LYS A 115 20.91 16.44 4.85
N ASP A 116 20.07 16.87 5.80
CA ASP A 116 20.24 16.63 7.24
C ASP A 116 19.13 15.74 7.79
N LYS A 117 19.28 14.41 7.63
CA LYS A 117 18.28 13.41 8.06
C LYS A 117 18.05 13.41 9.57
N VAL A 118 19.11 13.65 10.35
CA VAL A 118 19.01 13.67 11.83
C VAL A 118 18.13 14.82 12.30
N LYS A 119 18.39 16.03 11.80
CA LYS A 119 17.57 17.21 12.13
C LYS A 119 16.13 17.04 11.65
N PHE A 120 15.94 16.48 10.46
CA PHE A 120 14.61 16.16 9.97
C PHE A 120 13.86 15.21 10.90
N GLN A 121 14.52 14.13 11.35
CA GLN A 121 13.93 13.17 12.27
C GLN A 121 13.52 13.81 13.61
N GLU A 122 14.31 14.71 14.14
CA GLU A 122 14.00 15.42 15.38
C GLU A 122 12.82 16.37 15.20
N LEU A 123 12.80 17.17 14.13
CA LEU A 123 11.72 18.11 13.84
C LEU A 123 10.40 17.40 13.53
N SER A 124 10.44 16.34 12.72
CA SER A 124 9.23 15.63 12.28
C SER A 124 8.47 14.94 13.40
N LYS A 125 9.12 14.61 14.53
CA LYS A 125 8.46 14.01 15.70
C LYS A 125 7.40 14.91 16.34
N ASN A 126 7.66 16.22 16.37
CA ASN A 126 6.80 17.19 17.07
C ASN A 126 6.03 18.10 16.12
N LEU A 127 6.49 18.27 14.89
CA LEU A 127 5.88 19.16 13.90
C LEU A 127 4.49 18.65 13.52
N LYS A 128 3.47 19.48 13.79
CA LYS A 128 2.08 19.20 13.45
C LYS A 128 1.52 20.14 12.38
N VAL A 129 2.05 21.37 12.33
CA VAL A 129 1.57 22.41 11.40
C VAL A 129 2.75 23.03 10.66
N MET A 130 2.66 23.11 9.35
CA MET A 130 3.58 23.83 8.49
C MET A 130 2.79 24.88 7.69
N ALA A 131 3.05 26.14 7.98
CA ALA A 131 2.39 27.30 7.39
C ALA A 131 3.24 27.96 6.31
N ARG A 132 2.66 28.81 5.46
CA ARG A 132 3.35 29.48 4.32
C ARG A 132 4.23 28.54 3.54
N SER A 133 3.75 27.32 3.28
CA SER A 133 4.53 26.31 2.61
C SER A 133 4.43 26.43 1.09
N GLN A 134 5.59 26.42 0.45
CA GLN A 134 5.74 26.32 -1.00
C GLN A 134 5.68 24.84 -1.43
N PRO A 135 5.46 24.52 -2.72
CA PRO A 135 5.45 23.14 -3.24
C PRO A 135 6.70 22.34 -2.86
N ILE A 136 7.88 22.98 -2.92
CA ILE A 136 9.15 22.34 -2.56
C ILE A 136 9.23 21.92 -1.10
N HIS A 137 8.58 22.69 -0.19
CA HIS A 137 8.56 22.37 1.24
C HIS A 137 7.65 21.16 1.52
N LYS A 138 6.48 21.09 0.84
CA LYS A 138 5.57 19.95 0.90
C LYS A 138 6.25 18.69 0.40
N TYR A 139 6.93 18.79 -0.73
CA TYR A 139 7.71 17.71 -1.32
C TYR A 139 8.82 17.22 -0.39
N ALA A 140 9.60 18.14 0.22
CA ALA A 140 10.66 17.80 1.16
C ALA A 140 10.15 17.09 2.41
N LEU A 141 9.00 17.51 2.93
CA LEU A 141 8.36 16.85 4.08
C LEU A 141 7.96 15.41 3.75
N VAL A 142 7.28 15.20 2.63
CA VAL A 142 6.84 13.87 2.18
C VAL A 142 8.05 12.97 1.92
N LEU A 143 9.05 13.48 1.20
CA LEU A 143 10.27 12.74 0.91
C LEU A 143 10.98 12.29 2.20
N GLY A 144 11.12 13.18 3.17
CA GLY A 144 11.78 12.88 4.42
C GLY A 144 11.05 11.88 5.29
N LEU A 145 9.72 11.95 5.33
CA LEU A 145 8.91 10.96 6.04
C LEU A 145 9.03 9.58 5.40
N ARG A 146 9.08 9.50 4.06
CA ARG A 146 9.31 8.24 3.33
C ARG A 146 10.72 7.68 3.56
N GLU A 147 11.73 8.55 3.65
CA GLU A 147 13.10 8.14 4.00
C GLU A 147 13.24 7.62 5.44
N LEU A 148 12.30 7.96 6.32
CA LEU A 148 12.16 7.40 7.67
C LEU A 148 11.28 6.14 7.72
N ASP A 149 11.04 5.50 6.57
CA ASP A 149 10.19 4.30 6.42
C ASP A 149 8.75 4.49 6.92
N LYS A 150 8.25 5.74 6.87
CA LYS A 150 6.84 6.02 7.13
C LYS A 150 6.01 5.87 5.85
N ILE A 151 4.81 5.35 5.99
CA ILE A 151 3.81 5.37 4.91
C ILE A 151 3.11 6.72 4.98
N VAL A 152 3.19 7.47 3.89
CA VAL A 152 2.72 8.86 3.82
C VAL A 152 1.55 8.96 2.88
N ALA A 153 0.41 9.43 3.40
CA ALA A 153 -0.73 9.85 2.60
C ALA A 153 -0.77 11.38 2.53
N VAL A 154 -1.08 11.91 1.37
CA VAL A 154 -1.19 13.35 1.13
C VAL A 154 -2.55 13.65 0.53
N THR A 155 -3.20 14.72 1.01
CA THR A 155 -4.40 15.27 0.39
C THR A 155 -4.07 16.63 -0.21
N GLY A 156 -4.55 16.89 -1.42
CA GLY A 156 -4.36 18.16 -2.10
C GLY A 156 -5.45 18.41 -3.13
N ASP A 157 -5.68 19.68 -3.45
CA ASP A 157 -6.66 20.13 -4.42
C ASP A 157 -6.06 21.05 -5.49
N GLY A 158 -4.87 21.57 -5.26
CA GLY A 158 -4.20 22.55 -6.10
C GLY A 158 -2.99 21.99 -6.88
N THR A 159 -2.60 22.71 -7.92
CA THR A 159 -1.38 22.44 -8.70
C THR A 159 -0.11 22.51 -7.84
N ASN A 160 -0.16 23.23 -6.72
CA ASN A 160 0.95 23.36 -5.79
C ASN A 160 1.23 22.07 -4.99
N ASP A 161 0.27 21.14 -4.98
CA ASP A 161 0.34 19.88 -4.25
C ASP A 161 0.85 18.72 -5.11
N ASP A 162 0.87 18.87 -6.43
CA ASP A 162 1.29 17.85 -7.39
C ASP A 162 2.62 17.17 -7.02
N PRO A 163 3.74 17.88 -6.73
CA PRO A 163 4.99 17.21 -6.37
C PRO A 163 4.91 16.38 -5.08
N ALA A 164 4.06 16.80 -4.13
CA ALA A 164 3.86 16.08 -2.89
C ALA A 164 2.92 14.88 -3.07
N LEU A 165 1.85 15.03 -3.87
CA LEU A 165 0.92 13.96 -4.23
C LEU A 165 1.64 12.84 -4.97
N SER A 166 2.35 13.15 -6.06
CA SER A 166 3.11 12.16 -6.85
C SER A 166 4.21 11.47 -6.04
N LYS A 167 4.75 12.11 -5.00
CA LYS A 167 5.81 11.54 -4.17
C LYS A 167 5.28 10.78 -2.96
N SER A 168 4.03 10.94 -2.59
CA SER A 168 3.42 10.22 -1.46
C SER A 168 3.31 8.70 -1.75
N ASP A 169 3.00 7.91 -0.74
CA ASP A 169 2.66 6.50 -0.93
C ASP A 169 1.20 6.34 -1.34
N VAL A 170 0.34 7.29 -0.93
CA VAL A 170 -1.06 7.41 -1.39
C VAL A 170 -1.41 8.89 -1.51
N GLY A 171 -1.75 9.32 -2.73
CA GLY A 171 -2.25 10.67 -3.02
C GLY A 171 -3.77 10.70 -3.10
N PHE A 172 -4.39 11.66 -2.41
CA PHE A 172 -5.84 11.90 -2.46
C PHE A 172 -6.10 13.28 -3.07
N ALA A 173 -6.90 13.36 -4.12
CA ALA A 173 -7.41 14.62 -4.64
C ALA A 173 -8.89 14.79 -4.31
N MET A 174 -9.33 16.04 -4.17
CA MET A 174 -10.74 16.37 -4.07
C MET A 174 -11.38 16.48 -5.45
N PHE A 175 -12.69 16.23 -5.56
CA PHE A 175 -13.41 16.32 -6.84
C PHE A 175 -13.35 17.73 -7.46
N ASP A 176 -13.44 18.77 -6.62
CA ASP A 176 -13.33 20.17 -7.07
C ASP A 176 -11.87 20.61 -7.28
N GLY A 177 -10.90 19.73 -7.02
CA GLY A 177 -9.49 19.99 -7.26
C GLY A 177 -9.15 20.11 -8.74
N THR A 178 -7.96 20.67 -9.02
CA THR A 178 -7.45 20.82 -10.38
C THR A 178 -7.22 19.48 -11.07
N ASP A 179 -7.34 19.44 -12.38
CA ASP A 179 -7.10 18.20 -13.15
C ASP A 179 -5.66 17.67 -12.96
N ILE A 180 -4.70 18.57 -12.76
CA ILE A 180 -3.31 18.21 -12.46
C ILE A 180 -3.22 17.46 -11.12
N ALA A 181 -3.90 17.96 -10.08
CA ALA A 181 -3.91 17.29 -8.78
C ALA A 181 -4.61 15.93 -8.84
N LYS A 182 -5.67 15.79 -9.64
CA LYS A 182 -6.37 14.51 -9.87
C LYS A 182 -5.48 13.51 -10.61
N GLU A 183 -4.76 13.96 -11.63
CA GLU A 183 -3.83 13.12 -12.39
C GLU A 183 -2.63 12.64 -11.54
N ALA A 184 -2.18 13.50 -10.62
CA ALA A 184 -1.09 13.20 -9.70
C ALA A 184 -1.50 12.32 -8.49
N SER A 185 -2.80 12.13 -8.28
CA SER A 185 -3.34 11.39 -7.13
C SER A 185 -3.71 9.95 -7.50
N ASP A 186 -3.68 9.07 -6.51
CA ASP A 186 -4.10 7.67 -6.65
C ASP A 186 -5.62 7.50 -6.46
N ILE A 187 -6.23 8.37 -5.65
CA ILE A 187 -7.65 8.30 -5.28
C ILE A 187 -8.28 9.70 -5.36
N VAL A 188 -9.44 9.79 -6.02
CA VAL A 188 -10.24 11.02 -6.08
C VAL A 188 -11.47 10.89 -5.19
N ILE A 189 -11.64 11.83 -4.25
CA ILE A 189 -12.78 11.89 -3.31
C ILE A 189 -13.90 12.68 -3.98
N LEU A 190 -15.01 12.01 -4.34
CA LEU A 190 -16.09 12.58 -5.15
C LEU A 190 -17.01 13.52 -4.36
N ASP A 191 -17.14 13.35 -3.06
CA ASP A 191 -18.05 14.11 -2.19
C ASP A 191 -17.39 15.32 -1.52
N ASN A 192 -16.11 15.59 -1.80
CA ASN A 192 -15.31 16.65 -1.20
C ASN A 192 -15.31 16.66 0.34
N ASN A 193 -15.64 15.53 0.95
CA ASN A 193 -15.72 15.41 2.40
C ASN A 193 -14.47 14.69 2.95
N PHE A 194 -13.75 15.39 3.81
CA PHE A 194 -12.53 14.82 4.43
C PHE A 194 -12.81 13.55 5.27
N SER A 195 -14.04 13.38 5.80
CA SER A 195 -14.41 12.16 6.51
C SER A 195 -14.39 10.92 5.62
N SER A 196 -14.64 11.07 4.33
CA SER A 196 -14.59 9.98 3.34
C SER A 196 -13.18 9.42 3.15
N LEU A 197 -12.14 10.21 3.45
CA LEU A 197 -10.77 9.73 3.51
C LEU A 197 -10.60 8.66 4.61
N VAL A 198 -11.20 8.86 5.79
CA VAL A 198 -11.16 7.87 6.88
C VAL A 198 -11.84 6.59 6.45
N ILE A 199 -12.97 6.71 5.74
CA ILE A 199 -13.70 5.56 5.17
C ILE A 199 -12.81 4.84 4.15
N ALA A 200 -12.14 5.55 3.26
CA ALA A 200 -11.21 4.97 2.29
C ALA A 200 -10.07 4.18 2.97
N ILE A 201 -9.52 4.71 4.07
CA ILE A 201 -8.50 4.01 4.86
C ILE A 201 -9.04 2.71 5.48
N ILE A 202 -10.28 2.73 6.02
CA ILE A 202 -10.92 1.52 6.58
C ILE A 202 -11.07 0.46 5.50
N TYR A 203 -11.60 0.84 4.33
CA TYR A 203 -11.76 -0.08 3.19
C TYR A 203 -10.40 -0.60 2.70
N GLY A 204 -9.39 0.24 2.57
CA GLY A 204 -8.05 -0.17 2.18
C GLY A 204 -7.44 -1.20 3.15
N ARG A 205 -7.59 -1.01 4.45
CA ARG A 205 -7.15 -1.97 5.47
C ARG A 205 -7.96 -3.28 5.42
N ASN A 206 -9.26 -3.20 5.16
CA ASN A 206 -10.12 -4.37 5.00
C ASN A 206 -9.70 -5.19 3.76
N ILE A 207 -9.50 -4.54 2.62
CA ILE A 207 -9.03 -5.20 1.39
C ILE A 207 -7.69 -5.90 1.64
N TYR A 208 -6.75 -5.25 2.32
CA TYR A 208 -5.46 -5.85 2.64
C TYR A 208 -5.61 -7.12 3.51
N ASP A 209 -6.48 -7.09 4.52
CA ASP A 209 -6.76 -8.26 5.36
C ASP A 209 -7.45 -9.38 4.57
N ASN A 210 -8.37 -9.03 3.67
CA ASN A 210 -9.05 -10.00 2.81
C ASN A 210 -8.08 -10.66 1.83
N ILE A 211 -7.14 -9.90 1.25
CA ILE A 211 -6.06 -10.46 0.42
C ILE A 211 -5.22 -11.45 1.24
N ARG A 212 -4.87 -11.14 2.48
CA ARG A 212 -4.11 -12.05 3.36
C ARG A 212 -4.88 -13.34 3.65
N LYS A 213 -6.18 -13.24 3.98
CA LYS A 213 -7.06 -14.40 4.21
C LYS A 213 -7.15 -15.26 2.94
N PHE A 214 -7.34 -14.63 1.78
CA PHE A 214 -7.41 -15.31 0.49
C PHE A 214 -6.11 -16.05 0.17
N LEU A 215 -4.95 -15.39 0.30
CA LEU A 215 -3.65 -16.01 0.05
C LEU A 215 -3.40 -17.20 1.00
N GLN A 216 -3.77 -17.08 2.27
CA GLN A 216 -3.62 -18.18 3.22
C GLN A 216 -4.47 -19.39 2.80
N PHE A 217 -5.73 -19.17 2.45
CA PHE A 217 -6.64 -20.21 1.98
C PHE A 217 -6.12 -20.87 0.69
N GLN A 218 -5.80 -20.06 -0.31
CA GLN A 218 -5.33 -20.51 -1.63
C GLN A 218 -4.04 -21.35 -1.53
N LEU A 219 -3.06 -20.85 -0.76
CA LEU A 219 -1.81 -21.58 -0.58
C LEU A 219 -2.01 -22.90 0.16
N THR A 220 -2.89 -22.95 1.16
CA THR A 220 -3.17 -24.18 1.92
C THR A 220 -3.71 -25.27 1.00
N VAL A 221 -4.73 -24.94 0.21
CA VAL A 221 -5.36 -25.93 -0.70
C VAL A 221 -4.42 -26.39 -1.81
N ASN A 222 -3.71 -25.43 -2.45
CA ASN A 222 -2.75 -25.77 -3.49
C ASN A 222 -1.59 -26.65 -2.96
N PHE A 223 -1.10 -26.33 -1.76
CA PHE A 223 -0.02 -27.10 -1.14
C PHE A 223 -0.49 -28.51 -0.80
N CYS A 224 -1.71 -28.65 -0.27
CA CYS A 224 -2.33 -29.94 0.01
C CYS A 224 -2.52 -30.78 -1.27
N ALA A 225 -3.06 -30.18 -2.33
CA ALA A 225 -3.28 -30.87 -3.61
C ALA A 225 -1.96 -31.34 -4.24
N CYS A 226 -0.94 -30.50 -4.27
CA CYS A 226 0.38 -30.87 -4.78
C CYS A 226 1.01 -32.02 -3.99
N LEU A 227 0.95 -31.96 -2.65
CA LEU A 227 1.50 -33.03 -1.79
C LEU A 227 0.74 -34.33 -1.97
N LEU A 228 -0.59 -34.30 -2.10
CA LEU A 228 -1.39 -35.48 -2.33
C LEU A 228 -0.99 -36.19 -3.62
N VAL A 229 -0.93 -35.44 -4.71
CA VAL A 229 -0.52 -35.99 -6.03
C VAL A 229 0.91 -36.55 -5.96
N PHE A 230 1.83 -35.84 -5.33
CA PHE A 230 3.21 -36.26 -5.18
C PHE A 230 3.33 -37.56 -4.38
N ILE A 231 2.63 -37.68 -3.25
CA ILE A 231 2.66 -38.89 -2.40
C ILE A 231 2.06 -40.08 -3.16
N CYS A 232 0.92 -39.91 -3.83
CA CYS A 232 0.31 -40.98 -4.60
C CYS A 232 1.20 -41.46 -5.76
N ALA A 233 1.87 -40.53 -6.44
CA ALA A 233 2.83 -40.86 -7.49
C ALA A 233 4.05 -41.65 -6.95
N CYS A 234 4.55 -41.31 -5.75
CA CYS A 234 5.66 -42.02 -5.11
C CYS A 234 5.29 -43.45 -4.66
N ILE A 235 4.04 -43.67 -4.28
CA ILE A 235 3.53 -45.01 -3.87
C ILE A 235 3.29 -45.89 -5.09
N GLY A 236 3.29 -45.33 -6.31
CA GLY A 236 3.06 -46.06 -7.56
C GLY A 236 1.59 -46.32 -7.86
N ASN A 237 0.67 -45.65 -7.20
CA ASN A 237 -0.76 -45.68 -7.46
C ASN A 237 -1.16 -44.64 -8.53
N GLU A 238 -2.30 -44.84 -9.12
CA GLU A 238 -2.90 -43.84 -10.00
C GLU A 238 -3.15 -42.55 -9.26
N THR A 239 -2.95 -41.41 -9.91
CA THR A 239 -3.15 -40.11 -9.31
C THR A 239 -4.63 -39.88 -8.99
N PRO A 240 -5.01 -39.57 -7.75
CA PRO A 240 -6.41 -39.39 -7.33
C PRO A 240 -7.07 -38.18 -7.98
N LEU A 241 -6.26 -37.24 -8.47
CA LEU A 241 -6.72 -35.99 -9.12
C LEU A 241 -6.11 -35.91 -10.52
N THR A 242 -6.95 -35.79 -11.53
CA THR A 242 -6.52 -35.48 -12.90
C THR A 242 -6.19 -33.99 -13.03
N THR A 243 -5.37 -33.63 -14.02
CA THR A 243 -5.01 -32.23 -14.30
C THR A 243 -6.23 -31.35 -14.51
N ILE A 244 -7.27 -31.86 -15.15
CA ILE A 244 -8.53 -31.14 -15.39
C ILE A 244 -9.27 -30.87 -14.07
N GLN A 245 -9.32 -31.84 -13.18
CA GLN A 245 -9.94 -31.67 -11.86
C GLN A 245 -9.21 -30.64 -11.00
N MET A 246 -7.86 -30.62 -11.02
CA MET A 246 -7.08 -29.60 -10.35
C MET A 246 -7.35 -28.20 -10.90
N LEU A 247 -7.48 -28.08 -12.23
CA LEU A 247 -7.84 -26.81 -12.87
C LEU A 247 -9.24 -26.33 -12.43
N TRP A 248 -10.21 -27.24 -12.36
CA TRP A 248 -11.57 -26.96 -11.88
C TRP A 248 -11.58 -26.48 -10.42
N ILE A 249 -10.85 -27.16 -9.54
CA ILE A 249 -10.74 -26.78 -8.12
C ILE A 249 -10.18 -25.35 -8.03
N ASN A 250 -9.09 -25.04 -8.73
CA ASN A 250 -8.51 -23.72 -8.73
C ASN A 250 -9.49 -22.66 -9.28
N LEU A 251 -10.18 -22.93 -10.37
CA LEU A 251 -11.14 -22.00 -10.96
C LEU A 251 -12.30 -21.67 -10.00
N ILE A 252 -12.85 -22.68 -9.32
CA ILE A 252 -13.93 -22.49 -8.36
C ILE A 252 -13.43 -21.72 -7.13
N MET A 253 -12.26 -22.06 -6.62
CA MET A 253 -11.67 -21.35 -5.49
C MET A 253 -11.38 -19.88 -5.81
N ASP A 254 -10.77 -19.60 -6.96
CA ASP A 254 -10.42 -18.24 -7.35
C ASP A 254 -11.67 -17.39 -7.57
N SER A 255 -12.72 -17.93 -8.17
CA SER A 255 -13.94 -17.16 -8.45
C SER A 255 -14.85 -17.04 -7.22
N LEU A 256 -15.21 -18.14 -6.57
CA LEU A 256 -16.17 -18.11 -5.44
C LEU A 256 -15.53 -17.70 -4.13
N GLY A 257 -14.30 -18.19 -3.84
CA GLY A 257 -13.57 -17.85 -2.63
C GLY A 257 -13.15 -16.39 -2.59
N SER A 258 -12.67 -15.85 -3.70
CA SER A 258 -12.32 -14.43 -3.81
C SER A 258 -13.55 -13.53 -3.69
N LEU A 259 -14.67 -13.90 -4.33
CA LEU A 259 -15.93 -13.16 -4.24
C LEU A 259 -16.45 -13.11 -2.80
N ALA A 260 -16.47 -14.26 -2.10
CA ALA A 260 -16.94 -14.33 -0.71
C ALA A 260 -16.10 -13.43 0.22
N LEU A 261 -14.76 -13.45 0.07
CA LEU A 261 -13.87 -12.62 0.88
C LEU A 261 -13.92 -11.14 0.49
N ALA A 262 -14.10 -10.82 -0.80
CA ALA A 262 -14.21 -9.43 -1.27
C ALA A 262 -15.47 -8.72 -0.78
N THR A 263 -16.55 -9.46 -0.50
CA THR A 263 -17.83 -8.91 -0.01
C THR A 263 -17.88 -8.74 1.50
N GLU A 264 -16.83 -9.13 2.25
CA GLU A 264 -16.79 -8.95 3.71
C GLU A 264 -16.77 -7.45 4.07
N PRO A 265 -17.76 -6.97 4.87
CA PRO A 265 -17.84 -5.56 5.21
C PRO A 265 -16.70 -5.13 6.15
N PRO A 266 -16.21 -3.88 6.03
CA PRO A 266 -15.21 -3.35 6.93
C PRO A 266 -15.78 -3.13 8.34
N TYR A 267 -14.94 -3.24 9.37
CA TYR A 267 -15.29 -2.98 10.76
C TYR A 267 -14.43 -1.86 11.37
N GLU A 268 -15.00 -1.09 12.30
CA GLU A 268 -14.37 0.12 12.85
C GLU A 268 -13.07 -0.15 13.64
N GLU A 269 -12.88 -1.35 14.17
CA GLU A 269 -11.68 -1.71 14.91
C GLU A 269 -10.40 -1.69 14.05
N LEU A 270 -10.55 -1.75 12.72
CA LEU A 270 -9.43 -1.63 11.78
C LEU A 270 -8.66 -0.32 11.94
N LEU A 271 -9.31 0.77 12.38
CA LEU A 271 -8.65 2.05 12.62
C LEU A 271 -7.78 2.04 13.88
N LYS A 272 -8.13 1.23 14.88
CA LYS A 272 -7.39 1.16 16.14
C LYS A 272 -6.07 0.41 16.02
N ARG A 273 -5.93 -0.41 14.97
CA ARG A 273 -4.72 -1.18 14.70
C ARG A 273 -3.60 -0.25 14.22
N GLU A 274 -2.38 -0.53 14.68
CA GLU A 274 -1.19 0.13 14.15
C GLU A 274 -1.06 -0.08 12.64
N PRO A 275 -0.53 0.91 11.90
CA PRO A 275 -0.30 0.78 10.47
C PRO A 275 0.73 -0.33 10.19
N THR A 276 0.51 -1.09 9.13
CA THR A 276 1.47 -2.09 8.64
C THR A 276 2.74 -1.39 8.16
N ARG A 277 3.90 -1.95 8.49
CA ARG A 277 5.19 -1.42 8.04
C ARG A 277 5.40 -1.76 6.56
N LYS A 278 6.14 -0.90 5.86
CA LYS A 278 6.44 -1.06 4.43
C LYS A 278 7.20 -2.36 4.11
N GLU A 279 8.06 -2.79 5.03
CA GLU A 279 8.86 -4.02 4.91
C GLU A 279 8.12 -5.28 5.40
N GLU A 280 6.91 -5.13 5.94
CA GLU A 280 6.15 -6.26 6.45
C GLU A 280 5.70 -7.16 5.31
N SER A 281 6.14 -8.41 5.34
CA SER A 281 5.73 -9.43 4.38
C SER A 281 4.21 -9.68 4.48
N ILE A 282 3.53 -9.78 3.33
CA ILE A 282 2.10 -10.10 3.26
C ILE A 282 1.80 -11.40 4.00
N ILE A 283 2.68 -12.39 3.85
CA ILE A 283 2.57 -13.68 4.53
C ILE A 283 3.50 -13.67 5.75
N ASN A 284 2.90 -13.54 6.94
CA ASN A 284 3.65 -13.55 8.20
C ASN A 284 4.08 -14.96 8.60
N GLY A 285 5.10 -15.06 9.44
CA GLY A 285 5.56 -16.35 9.99
C GLY A 285 4.47 -17.14 10.75
N LYS A 286 3.47 -16.45 11.32
CA LYS A 286 2.28 -17.08 11.92
C LYS A 286 1.41 -17.73 10.84
N MET A 287 1.19 -17.07 9.72
CA MET A 287 0.42 -17.60 8.59
C MET A 287 1.08 -18.86 8.01
N TRP A 288 2.41 -18.86 7.86
CA TRP A 288 3.15 -20.06 7.41
C TRP A 288 2.92 -21.26 8.31
N LYS A 289 2.90 -21.07 9.63
CA LYS A 289 2.60 -22.14 10.57
C LYS A 289 1.16 -22.68 10.42
N HIS A 290 0.19 -21.77 10.23
CA HIS A 290 -1.20 -22.17 9.98
C HIS A 290 -1.36 -22.91 8.66
N ILE A 291 -0.76 -22.40 7.57
CA ILE A 291 -0.78 -23.06 6.25
C ILE A 291 -0.21 -24.47 6.37
N GLY A 292 0.97 -24.64 6.98
CA GLY A 292 1.61 -25.94 7.14
C GLY A 292 0.79 -26.91 7.98
N PHE A 293 0.30 -26.47 9.14
CA PHE A 293 -0.51 -27.31 10.03
C PHE A 293 -1.82 -27.73 9.39
N GLN A 294 -2.55 -26.80 8.77
CA GLN A 294 -3.79 -27.07 8.10
C GLN A 294 -3.60 -28.01 6.91
N SER A 295 -2.57 -27.77 6.08
CA SER A 295 -2.27 -28.64 4.94
C SER A 295 -1.96 -30.09 5.35
N ILE A 296 -1.29 -30.28 6.49
CA ILE A 296 -1.02 -31.64 7.00
C ILE A 296 -2.31 -32.34 7.44
N ILE A 297 -3.21 -31.61 8.15
CA ILE A 297 -4.50 -32.17 8.59
C ILE A 297 -5.34 -32.57 7.38
N GLU A 298 -5.48 -31.67 6.42
CA GLU A 298 -6.25 -31.92 5.18
C GLU A 298 -5.66 -33.08 4.39
N LEU A 299 -4.34 -33.14 4.28
CA LEU A 299 -3.64 -34.22 3.59
C LEU A 299 -3.90 -35.59 4.25
N VAL A 300 -3.83 -35.64 5.58
CA VAL A 300 -4.11 -36.88 6.34
C VAL A 300 -5.56 -37.31 6.12
N LEU A 301 -6.50 -36.37 6.19
CA LEU A 301 -7.92 -36.67 5.94
C LEU A 301 -8.15 -37.17 4.52
N LEU A 302 -7.55 -36.55 3.52
CA LEU A 302 -7.68 -36.97 2.11
C LEU A 302 -7.04 -38.34 1.87
N ILE A 303 -5.89 -38.64 2.46
CA ILE A 303 -5.27 -39.96 2.34
C ILE A 303 -6.12 -41.02 3.04
N LEU A 304 -6.66 -40.74 4.23
CA LEU A 304 -7.57 -41.65 4.92
C LEU A 304 -8.83 -41.90 4.07
N LEU A 305 -9.43 -40.86 3.52
CA LEU A 305 -10.56 -40.99 2.62
C LEU A 305 -10.23 -41.85 1.40
N TYR A 306 -9.07 -41.61 0.77
CA TYR A 306 -8.62 -42.36 -0.39
C TYR A 306 -8.43 -43.87 -0.08
N LEU A 307 -7.84 -44.17 1.08
CA LEU A 307 -7.59 -45.57 1.50
C LEU A 307 -8.90 -46.30 1.91
N TYR A 308 -9.83 -45.61 2.56
CA TYR A 308 -11.05 -46.21 3.07
C TYR A 308 -12.23 -46.09 2.11
N ALA A 309 -12.16 -45.29 1.04
CA ALA A 309 -13.20 -45.14 0.05
C ALA A 309 -13.74 -46.48 -0.51
N PRO A 310 -12.90 -47.46 -0.83
CA PRO A 310 -13.36 -48.75 -1.33
C PRO A 310 -14.23 -49.53 -0.35
N TYR A 311 -14.11 -49.25 0.98
CA TYR A 311 -14.94 -49.92 1.99
C TYR A 311 -16.33 -49.33 2.08
N PHE A 312 -16.51 -48.03 1.79
CA PHE A 312 -17.79 -47.35 1.87
C PHE A 312 -18.51 -47.25 0.53
N ILE A 313 -17.75 -47.16 -0.58
CA ILE A 313 -18.32 -47.05 -1.92
C ILE A 313 -18.09 -48.37 -2.59
N LYS A 314 -19.15 -49.17 -2.68
CA LYS A 314 -19.09 -50.42 -3.49
C LYS A 314 -19.05 -50.06 -4.95
N GLU A 315 -18.08 -50.62 -5.65
CA GLU A 315 -17.85 -50.36 -7.07
C GLU A 315 -19.10 -50.64 -7.92
N ASP A 316 -19.89 -51.65 -7.54
CA ASP A 316 -21.16 -51.97 -8.15
C ASP A 316 -22.21 -50.84 -8.11
N ASP A 317 -22.23 -50.04 -7.05
CA ASP A 317 -23.21 -48.96 -6.91
C ASP A 317 -22.82 -47.74 -7.78
N VAL A 318 -21.53 -47.45 -7.93
CA VAL A 318 -21.05 -46.36 -8.79
C VAL A 318 -21.25 -46.71 -10.28
N VAL A 319 -20.96 -47.95 -10.66
CA VAL A 319 -21.16 -48.43 -12.04
C VAL A 319 -22.64 -48.41 -12.37
N ARG A 320 -23.51 -48.86 -11.48
CA ARG A 320 -24.98 -48.83 -11.66
C ARG A 320 -25.53 -47.42 -11.78
N LEU A 321 -25.04 -46.48 -10.99
CA LEU A 321 -25.43 -45.08 -11.10
C LEU A 321 -24.96 -44.45 -12.42
N ALA A 322 -23.74 -44.76 -12.86
CA ALA A 322 -23.22 -44.30 -14.15
C ALA A 322 -23.97 -44.94 -15.33
N GLU A 323 -24.24 -46.24 -15.29
CA GLU A 323 -25.03 -46.93 -16.31
C GLU A 323 -26.46 -46.39 -16.39
N ASN A 324 -27.12 -46.16 -15.24
CA ASN A 324 -28.47 -45.60 -15.21
C ASN A 324 -28.49 -44.17 -15.77
N HIS A 325 -27.52 -43.35 -15.45
CA HIS A 325 -27.43 -41.98 -16.00
C HIS A 325 -27.14 -41.97 -17.50
N ILE A 326 -26.29 -42.85 -17.96
CA ILE A 326 -26.02 -42.98 -19.42
C ILE A 326 -27.25 -43.48 -20.16
N ILE A 327 -27.98 -44.45 -19.56
CA ILE A 327 -29.21 -45.00 -20.17
C ILE A 327 -30.30 -43.92 -20.21
N GLU A 328 -30.46 -43.14 -19.13
CA GLU A 328 -31.44 -42.06 -19.05
C GLU A 328 -31.12 -40.96 -20.08
N TYR A 329 -29.85 -40.53 -20.18
CA TYR A 329 -29.40 -39.56 -21.18
C TYR A 329 -29.59 -40.02 -22.62
N CYS A 330 -29.29 -41.29 -22.92
CA CYS A 330 -29.50 -41.87 -24.24
C CYS A 330 -31.00 -42.04 -24.58
N TYR A 331 -31.86 -42.21 -23.60
CA TYR A 331 -33.31 -42.32 -23.82
C TYR A 331 -33.97 -40.95 -24.09
N ASP A 332 -33.50 -39.89 -23.42
CA ASP A 332 -34.05 -38.56 -23.58
C ASP A 332 -33.57 -37.87 -24.88
N GLU A 333 -32.34 -38.10 -25.31
CA GLU A 333 -31.81 -37.48 -26.54
C GLU A 333 -32.13 -38.28 -27.82
N PHE A 334 -32.39 -39.59 -27.73
CA PHE A 334 -32.72 -40.46 -28.87
C PHE A 334 -33.95 -41.34 -28.60
N PRO A 335 -35.17 -40.78 -28.56
CA PRO A 335 -36.40 -41.57 -28.42
C PRO A 335 -36.62 -42.39 -29.70
N GLY A 336 -36.16 -43.62 -29.72
CA GLY A 336 -36.30 -44.55 -30.85
C GLY A 336 -35.13 -45.52 -30.99
N GLY A 337 -34.08 -45.41 -30.17
CA GLY A 337 -32.97 -46.35 -30.13
C GLY A 337 -33.37 -47.69 -29.48
N THR A 338 -33.12 -48.77 -30.16
CA THR A 338 -33.27 -50.12 -29.60
C THR A 338 -32.33 -50.32 -28.44
N SER A 339 -32.85 -50.81 -27.28
CA SER A 339 -32.07 -51.01 -26.06
C SER A 339 -30.75 -51.74 -26.32
N PRO A 340 -29.62 -51.30 -25.77
CA PRO A 340 -28.34 -51.98 -25.94
C PRO A 340 -28.45 -53.39 -25.34
N LYS A 341 -28.13 -54.37 -26.13
CA LYS A 341 -28.00 -55.76 -25.66
C LYS A 341 -26.88 -55.79 -24.62
N LYS A 342 -27.18 -56.28 -23.44
CA LYS A 342 -26.17 -56.61 -22.42
C LYS A 342 -25.10 -57.50 -23.07
N ILE A 343 -23.88 -56.99 -23.06
CA ILE A 343 -22.67 -57.78 -23.31
C ILE A 343 -22.15 -58.25 -21.97
#